data_e00c38d77e944afd536796018fede490
#
_entry.id   e00c38d77e944afd536796018fede490
#
_cell.length_a   1.000
_cell.length_b   1.000
_cell.length_c   1.000
_cell.angle_alpha   90.00
_cell.angle_beta   90.00
_cell.angle_gamma   90.00
#
_symmetry.space_group_name_H-M   'P 1'
#
loop_
_entity.id
_entity.type
_entity.pdbx_description
1 polymer ?
#
loop_
_entity_poly.entity_id
_entity_poly.type
_entity_poly.pdbx_seq_one_letter_code
_entity_poly.pdbx_strand_id
1 'polypeptide(L)'
;MKKEKQAPERHPKGWGYEDWIANNNLYCGKLLFFNKGKKCSIHYHKDKHETFFLQSGKMQILLSDSLEDYEKGKTTTILLEKGDSLEIWSGRVHQMLALED
;
A
#
# COMPACT_ATOMS: atom_id res chain seq x y z
N MET A 1 15.86 -11.24 -27.17
CA MET A 1 14.80 -10.39 -27.73
C MET A 1 13.96 -9.78 -26.62
N LYS A 2 13.71 -8.50 -26.71
CA LYS A 2 12.89 -7.80 -25.73
C LYS A 2 11.42 -8.12 -25.95
N LYS A 3 10.71 -8.47 -24.88
CA LYS A 3 9.27 -8.69 -24.96
C LYS A 3 8.55 -7.35 -24.88
N GLU A 4 7.58 -7.12 -25.76
CA GLU A 4 6.73 -5.93 -25.70
C GLU A 4 5.69 -6.04 -24.61
N LYS A 5 5.29 -7.26 -24.27
CA LYS A 5 4.32 -7.54 -23.20
C LYS A 5 4.92 -8.51 -22.20
N GLN A 6 4.57 -8.32 -20.95
CA GLN A 6 4.97 -9.23 -19.90
C GLN A 6 3.87 -9.32 -18.85
N ALA A 7 3.77 -10.50 -18.22
CA ALA A 7 2.85 -10.69 -17.10
C ALA A 7 3.47 -10.11 -15.82
N PRO A 8 2.68 -9.53 -14.93
CA PRO A 8 3.17 -9.12 -13.63
C PRO A 8 3.71 -10.31 -12.84
N GLU A 9 4.71 -10.06 -12.00
CA GLU A 9 5.29 -11.06 -11.12
C GLU A 9 4.50 -11.07 -9.80
N ARG A 10 3.91 -12.22 -9.47
CA ARG A 10 3.08 -12.34 -8.26
C ARG A 10 3.89 -12.77 -7.06
N HIS A 11 3.70 -12.04 -5.95
CA HIS A 11 4.33 -12.31 -4.67
C HIS A 11 3.24 -12.55 -3.61
N PRO A 12 3.04 -13.81 -3.17
CA PRO A 12 2.08 -14.09 -2.11
C PRO A 12 2.46 -13.42 -0.80
N LYS A 13 1.46 -12.96 -0.07
CA LYS A 13 1.60 -12.34 1.25
C LYS A 13 0.58 -12.94 2.20
N GLY A 14 0.82 -12.82 3.51
CA GLY A 14 -0.13 -13.29 4.51
C GLY A 14 -1.51 -12.63 4.40
N TRP A 15 -1.58 -11.43 3.85
CA TRP A 15 -2.82 -10.68 3.68
C TRP A 15 -3.45 -10.83 2.29
N GLY A 16 -2.76 -11.44 1.33
CA GLY A 16 -3.23 -11.59 -0.04
C GLY A 16 -2.06 -11.75 -0.98
N TYR A 17 -1.87 -10.81 -1.91
CA TYR A 17 -0.73 -10.85 -2.81
C TYR A 17 -0.41 -9.47 -3.39
N GLU A 18 0.83 -9.34 -3.90
CA GLU A 18 1.27 -8.21 -4.71
C GLU A 18 1.58 -8.71 -6.12
N ASP A 19 1.06 -8.02 -7.11
CA ASP A 19 1.49 -8.21 -8.49
C ASP A 19 2.41 -7.05 -8.87
N TRP A 20 3.66 -7.36 -9.13
CA TRP A 20 4.67 -6.35 -9.52
C TRP A 20 4.54 -6.09 -11.01
N ILE A 21 3.95 -4.94 -11.34
CA ILE A 21 3.75 -4.51 -12.74
C ILE A 21 5.03 -3.93 -13.28
N ALA A 22 5.71 -3.11 -12.49
CA ALA A 22 6.99 -2.51 -12.82
C ALA A 22 7.82 -2.35 -11.55
N ASN A 23 9.09 -2.71 -11.62
CA ASN A 23 10.01 -2.54 -10.48
C ASN A 23 11.42 -2.39 -11.04
N ASN A 24 11.83 -1.15 -11.25
CA ASN A 24 13.13 -0.81 -11.80
C ASN A 24 13.73 0.37 -11.03
N ASN A 25 14.89 0.87 -11.47
CA ASN A 25 15.58 1.95 -10.75
C ASN A 25 14.95 3.34 -10.93
N LEU A 26 13.94 3.46 -11.78
CA LEU A 26 13.26 4.74 -12.02
C LEU A 26 11.91 4.82 -11.34
N TYR A 27 11.16 3.71 -11.31
CA TYR A 27 9.82 3.69 -10.74
C TYR A 27 9.39 2.28 -10.37
N CYS A 28 8.28 2.22 -9.65
CA CYS A 28 7.66 0.97 -9.23
C CYS A 28 6.14 1.10 -9.39
N GLY A 29 5.51 0.06 -9.94
CA GLY A 29 4.07 -0.04 -10.04
C GLY A 29 3.64 -1.42 -9.56
N LYS A 30 2.73 -1.48 -8.58
CA LYS A 30 2.26 -2.72 -8.00
C LYS A 30 0.75 -2.71 -7.84
N LEU A 31 0.13 -3.87 -8.02
CA LEU A 31 -1.25 -4.11 -7.66
C LEU A 31 -1.25 -4.95 -6.39
N LEU A 32 -1.93 -4.47 -5.35
CA LEU A 32 -2.02 -5.18 -4.07
C LEU A 32 -3.45 -5.66 -3.87
N PHE A 33 -3.60 -6.95 -3.58
CA PHE A 33 -4.90 -7.54 -3.25
C PHE A 33 -4.88 -8.00 -1.80
N PHE A 34 -5.84 -7.52 -1.01
CA PHE A 34 -6.01 -7.90 0.38
C PHE A 34 -7.28 -8.71 0.56
N ASN A 35 -7.17 -9.86 1.22
CA ASN A 35 -8.34 -10.61 1.65
C ASN A 35 -9.05 -9.86 2.76
N LYS A 36 -10.38 -9.91 2.77
CA LYS A 36 -11.20 -9.24 3.78
C LYS A 36 -10.74 -9.58 5.20
N GLY A 37 -10.61 -8.57 6.03
CA GLY A 37 -10.19 -8.71 7.42
C GLY A 37 -8.70 -8.83 7.64
N LYS A 38 -7.91 -8.86 6.57
CA LYS A 38 -6.44 -8.96 6.67
C LYS A 38 -5.80 -7.59 6.61
N LYS A 39 -4.63 -7.49 7.22
CA LYS A 39 -3.86 -6.25 7.25
C LYS A 39 -2.38 -6.52 7.06
N CYS A 40 -1.67 -5.53 6.54
CA CYS A 40 -0.22 -5.59 6.45
C CYS A 40 0.41 -5.14 7.77
N SER A 41 1.73 -5.25 7.87
CA SER A 41 2.48 -4.72 9.00
C SER A 41 2.47 -3.20 8.99
N ILE A 42 2.63 -2.60 10.16
CA ILE A 42 2.88 -1.16 10.28
C ILE A 42 4.29 -0.91 9.75
N HIS A 43 4.42 0.04 8.81
CA HIS A 43 5.71 0.31 8.19
C HIS A 43 5.79 1.74 7.67
N TYR A 44 7.01 2.14 7.30
CA TYR A 44 7.28 3.40 6.63
C TYR A 44 8.48 3.22 5.71
N HIS A 45 8.62 4.13 4.75
CA HIS A 45 9.76 4.16 3.83
C HIS A 45 10.50 5.49 4.01
N LYS A 46 11.82 5.43 4.16
CA LYS A 46 12.63 6.63 4.36
C LYS A 46 12.74 7.49 3.12
N ASP A 47 12.91 6.85 1.96
CA ASP A 47 13.25 7.53 0.71
C ASP A 47 12.21 7.32 -0.39
N LYS A 48 11.05 6.77 -0.04
CA LYS A 48 10.04 6.42 -1.02
C LYS A 48 8.78 7.24 -0.81
N HIS A 49 8.31 7.82 -1.89
CA HIS A 49 7.02 8.51 -1.96
C HIS A 49 6.06 7.63 -2.75
N GLU A 50 4.86 7.40 -2.24
CA GLU A 50 3.89 6.51 -2.85
C GLU A 50 2.54 7.18 -2.96
N THR A 51 1.74 6.70 -3.92
CA THR A 51 0.32 7.04 -4.00
C THR A 51 -0.45 5.74 -4.10
N PHE A 52 -1.41 5.54 -3.20
CA PHE A 52 -2.32 4.41 -3.24
C PHE A 52 -3.60 4.83 -3.93
N PHE A 53 -4.10 3.98 -4.81
CA PHE A 53 -5.40 4.14 -5.45
C PHE A 53 -6.23 2.89 -5.16
N LEU A 54 -7.42 3.07 -4.59
CA LEU A 54 -8.30 1.94 -4.31
C LEU A 54 -9.16 1.65 -5.53
N GLN A 55 -8.87 0.52 -6.17
CA GLN A 55 -9.56 0.11 -7.39
C GLN A 55 -10.92 -0.52 -7.09
N SER A 56 -11.03 -1.26 -5.99
CA SER A 56 -12.28 -1.91 -5.58
C SER A 56 -12.28 -2.20 -4.08
N GLY A 57 -13.46 -2.43 -3.52
CA GLY A 57 -13.61 -2.75 -2.10
C GLY A 57 -13.56 -1.53 -1.19
N LYS A 58 -13.22 -1.76 0.06
CA LYS A 58 -13.04 -0.72 1.07
C LYS A 58 -11.83 -1.02 1.90
N MET A 59 -11.07 0.01 2.25
CA MET A 59 -9.83 -0.14 2.99
C MET A 59 -9.71 0.93 4.07
N GLN A 60 -9.33 0.49 5.26
CA GLN A 60 -9.04 1.38 6.38
C GLN A 60 -7.53 1.56 6.45
N ILE A 61 -7.09 2.82 6.51
CA ILE A 61 -5.67 3.14 6.58
C ILE A 61 -5.39 3.85 7.90
N LEU A 62 -4.47 3.28 8.66
CA LEU A 62 -3.91 3.95 9.85
C LEU A 62 -2.70 4.74 9.40
N LEU A 63 -2.62 6.00 9.81
CA LEU A 63 -1.56 6.93 9.40
C LEU A 63 -0.95 7.61 10.61
N SER A 64 0.36 7.87 10.52
CA SER A 64 1.06 8.76 11.44
C SER A 64 2.14 9.48 10.65
N ASP A 65 2.38 10.76 10.97
CA ASP A 65 3.29 11.60 10.18
C ASP A 65 4.75 11.16 10.30
N SER A 66 5.12 10.50 11.40
CA SER A 66 6.47 10.01 11.63
C SER A 66 6.45 8.83 12.59
N LEU A 67 7.55 8.09 12.66
CA LEU A 67 7.69 7.00 13.63
C LEU A 67 7.59 7.54 15.07
N GLU A 68 8.17 8.72 15.33
CA GLU A 68 8.08 9.36 16.64
C GLU A 68 6.63 9.65 17.02
N ASP A 69 5.85 10.21 16.10
CA ASP A 69 4.44 10.48 16.35
C ASP A 69 3.64 9.19 16.56
N TYR A 70 3.95 8.16 15.79
CA TYR A 70 3.33 6.86 15.96
C TYR A 70 3.58 6.29 17.37
N GLU A 71 4.82 6.36 17.84
CA GLU A 71 5.20 5.86 19.17
C GLU A 71 4.51 6.65 20.29
N LYS A 72 4.16 7.90 20.04
CA LYS A 72 3.42 8.75 20.99
C LYS A 72 1.89 8.57 20.87
N GLY A 73 1.42 7.65 20.03
CA GLY A 73 0.01 7.41 19.81
C GLY A 73 -0.69 8.45 18.96
N LYS A 74 0.04 9.29 18.25
CA LYS A 74 -0.53 10.31 17.36
C LYS A 74 -0.84 9.68 16.00
N THR A 75 -2.01 9.05 15.90
CA THR A 75 -2.44 8.35 14.71
C THR A 75 -3.77 8.87 14.21
N THR A 76 -3.99 8.74 12.91
CA THR A 76 -5.25 9.05 12.24
C THR A 76 -5.67 7.83 11.45
N THR A 77 -6.96 7.54 11.46
CA THR A 77 -7.52 6.45 10.66
C THR A 77 -8.43 7.04 9.62
N ILE A 78 -8.26 6.65 8.36
CA ILE A 78 -9.11 7.09 7.26
C ILE A 78 -9.71 5.89 6.55
N LEU A 79 -10.85 6.10 5.90
CA LEU A 79 -11.50 5.10 5.08
C LEU A 79 -11.28 5.46 3.61
N LEU A 80 -10.71 4.52 2.84
CA LEU A 80 -10.67 4.63 1.39
C LEU A 80 -11.80 3.83 0.80
N GLU A 81 -12.49 4.44 -0.14
CA GLU A 81 -13.53 3.81 -0.94
C GLU A 81 -13.09 3.75 -2.39
N LYS A 82 -13.77 2.96 -3.18
CA LYS A 82 -13.47 2.79 -4.60
C LYS A 82 -13.30 4.14 -5.30
N GLY A 83 -12.16 4.33 -5.96
CA GLY A 83 -11.87 5.55 -6.68
C GLY A 83 -11.07 6.59 -5.88
N ASP A 84 -10.87 6.36 -4.59
CA ASP A 84 -10.07 7.27 -3.76
C ASP A 84 -8.58 7.02 -3.95
N SER A 85 -7.79 8.09 -3.84
CA SER A 85 -6.35 7.99 -3.81
C SER A 85 -5.80 8.65 -2.54
N LEU A 86 -4.66 8.15 -2.08
CA LEU A 86 -3.99 8.63 -0.88
C LEU A 86 -2.49 8.71 -1.13
N GLU A 87 -1.93 9.87 -0.88
CA GLU A 87 -0.50 10.09 -1.01
C GLU A 87 0.21 9.76 0.30
N ILE A 88 1.26 8.93 0.22
CA ILE A 88 2.09 8.56 1.36
C ILE A 88 3.49 9.10 1.09
N TRP A 89 3.82 10.25 1.72
CA TRP A 89 5.15 10.82 1.60
C TRP A 89 6.17 10.00 2.40
N SER A 90 7.44 10.17 2.09
CA SER A 90 8.51 9.43 2.78
C SER A 90 8.47 9.73 4.29
N GLY A 91 8.69 8.68 5.08
CA GLY A 91 8.64 8.76 6.54
C GLY A 91 7.26 8.59 7.15
N ARG A 92 6.19 8.66 6.36
CA ARG A 92 4.84 8.52 6.87
C ARG A 92 4.54 7.07 7.22
N VAL A 93 4.22 6.81 8.48
CA VAL A 93 3.89 5.48 8.98
C VAL A 93 2.47 5.11 8.56
N HIS A 94 2.28 3.90 8.06
CA HIS A 94 0.97 3.47 7.60
C HIS A 94 0.75 1.97 7.76
N GLN A 95 -0.52 1.59 7.83
CA GLN A 95 -0.96 0.20 7.84
C GLN A 95 -2.32 0.13 7.16
N MET A 96 -2.49 -0.83 6.26
CA MET A 96 -3.71 -1.04 5.52
C MET A 96 -4.47 -2.25 6.07
N LEU A 97 -5.79 -2.07 6.27
CA LEU A 97 -6.70 -3.14 6.68
C LEU A 97 -7.84 -3.20 5.67
N ALA A 98 -8.03 -4.37 5.07
CA ALA A 98 -9.11 -4.56 4.10
C ALA A 98 -10.43 -4.80 4.84
N LEU A 99 -11.43 -3.99 4.55
CA LEU A 99 -12.79 -4.16 5.06
C LEU A 99 -13.63 -5.03 4.12
N GLU A 100 -13.26 -5.05 2.84
CA GLU A 100 -13.82 -5.92 1.81
C GLU A 100 -12.68 -6.45 0.93
N ASP A 101 -12.91 -7.57 0.26
CA ASP A 101 -11.91 -8.12 -0.68
C ASP A 101 -11.61 -7.20 -1.85
#